data_62ffd9b88d4b788ec8602935e26e4e2a
#
_entry.id   62ffd9b88d4b788ec8602935e26e4e2a
#
_cell.length_a   1.000
_cell.length_b   1.000
_cell.length_c   1.000
_cell.angle_alpha   90.00
_cell.angle_beta   90.00
_cell.angle_gamma   90.00
#
_symmetry.space_group_name_H-M   'P 1'
#
loop_
_entity.id
_entity.type
_entity.pdbx_description
1 polymer ?
#
loop_
_entity_poly.entity_id
_entity_poly.type
_entity_poly.pdbx_seq_one_letter_code
_entity_poly.pdbx_strand_id
1 'polypeptide(L)'
;MSIRLTTLSLILAVAACTPTVSPSAETSPTVTKSAIDTAYWTEQLYCSGRYQLRLPSKRRHGSTHLDYNGWSVMVMFNDWNRNVRNINEFKTTGEFGTDIVVDTRTLIPGQAMMQVTRGGFDWEDLVGDDGMPYEAYLYFKLDNNDAYIVRSYFYIPAENGKAPANWKAKEKEAINTIEKKFRQDFISGLKTRQEFEVPNRHGICLIGGFIADDGKKPFEVHSTVEFAKQHDMSLEIMHGDVLKAGEATLLKRKIDPEKGLLVKALTHTIRQGKRTINGMSGEEKLVKWGGNKYMFFWERDGGDPRIMMQFGTEKKDGTKRSEAEVLAIWDTVLPTLKPVKQ
;
A
#
# COMPACT_ATOMS: atom_id res chain seq x y z
N MET A 1 63.07 54.02 14.87
CA MET A 1 62.15 54.77 13.98
C MET A 1 60.95 53.76 13.74
N SER A 2 59.94 53.92 14.61
CA SER A 2 58.78 52.94 14.58
C SER A 2 57.58 53.68 14.04
N ILE A 3 57.06 53.12 12.91
CA ILE A 3 55.84 53.61 12.26
C ILE A 3 54.67 52.76 12.80
N ARG A 4 53.75 53.41 13.50
CA ARG A 4 52.48 52.83 13.94
C ARG A 4 51.46 52.96 12.80
N LEU A 5 50.99 51.85 12.26
CA LEU A 5 49.81 51.78 11.39
C LEU A 5 48.55 51.69 12.26
N THR A 6 47.70 52.69 12.19
CA THR A 6 46.33 52.65 12.75
C THR A 6 45.37 52.06 11.71
N THR A 7 44.83 50.90 11.99
CA THR A 7 43.77 50.26 11.19
C THR A 7 42.42 50.84 11.60
N LEU A 8 41.75 51.47 10.63
CA LEU A 8 40.39 52.00 10.76
C LEU A 8 39.40 50.86 10.42
N SER A 9 38.70 50.35 11.45
CA SER A 9 37.67 49.33 11.24
C SER A 9 36.34 49.98 10.84
N LEU A 10 35.93 49.77 9.59
CA LEU A 10 34.64 50.19 9.08
C LEU A 10 33.61 49.11 9.44
N ILE A 11 32.70 49.36 10.39
CA ILE A 11 31.60 48.46 10.72
C ILE A 11 30.46 48.74 9.73
N LEU A 12 30.26 47.85 8.75
CA LEU A 12 29.08 47.84 7.92
C LEU A 12 27.94 47.15 8.67
N ALA A 13 26.96 47.92 9.13
CA ALA A 13 25.70 47.38 9.63
C ALA A 13 24.84 46.93 8.46
N VAL A 14 24.79 45.63 8.21
CA VAL A 14 23.85 45.03 7.28
C VAL A 14 22.51 44.84 8.02
N ALA A 15 21.56 45.72 7.74
CA ALA A 15 20.17 45.53 8.16
C ALA A 15 19.58 44.32 7.42
N ALA A 16 19.49 43.17 8.09
CA ALA A 16 18.79 42.01 7.59
C ALA A 16 17.28 42.27 7.64
N CYS A 17 16.69 42.69 6.53
CA CYS A 17 15.26 42.60 6.32
C CYS A 17 14.86 41.12 6.22
N THR A 18 14.45 40.50 7.32
CA THR A 18 13.74 39.22 7.30
C THR A 18 12.34 39.46 6.73
N PRO A 19 11.97 38.84 5.61
CA PRO A 19 10.58 38.89 5.16
C PRO A 19 9.75 38.11 6.19
N THR A 20 8.92 38.81 6.95
CA THR A 20 7.82 38.23 7.72
C THR A 20 6.84 37.66 6.71
N VAL A 21 6.91 36.35 6.49
CA VAL A 21 5.86 35.59 5.76
C VAL A 21 4.66 35.57 6.71
N SER A 22 3.70 36.48 6.47
CA SER A 22 2.40 36.41 7.09
C SER A 22 1.78 35.03 6.75
N PRO A 23 1.19 34.30 7.73
CA PRO A 23 0.43 33.12 7.41
C PRO A 23 -0.71 33.52 6.49
N SER A 24 -0.64 33.08 5.23
CA SER A 24 -1.71 33.26 4.27
C SER A 24 -2.94 32.59 4.86
N ALA A 25 -3.99 33.36 5.09
CA ALA A 25 -5.29 32.83 5.51
C ALA A 25 -5.69 31.74 4.52
N GLU A 26 -5.90 30.52 5.02
CA GLU A 26 -6.42 29.40 4.22
C GLU A 26 -7.81 29.82 3.66
N THR A 27 -7.81 30.38 2.48
CA THR A 27 -9.03 30.44 1.68
C THR A 27 -9.33 29.03 1.24
N SER A 28 -10.32 28.39 1.87
CA SER A 28 -10.85 27.10 1.43
C SER A 28 -11.11 27.20 -0.08
N PRO A 29 -10.50 26.32 -0.91
CA PRO A 29 -10.68 26.41 -2.35
C PRO A 29 -12.17 26.25 -2.69
N THR A 30 -12.70 27.17 -3.48
CA THR A 30 -14.05 27.06 -4.01
C THR A 30 -14.07 25.84 -4.92
N VAL A 31 -14.64 24.74 -4.44
CA VAL A 31 -14.73 23.48 -5.19
C VAL A 31 -15.58 23.74 -6.42
N THR A 32 -14.98 23.67 -7.59
CA THR A 32 -15.74 23.71 -8.84
C THR A 32 -16.61 22.46 -8.89
N LYS A 33 -17.91 22.63 -9.07
CA LYS A 33 -18.95 21.56 -9.11
C LYS A 33 -18.63 20.42 -10.09
N SER A 34 -17.69 20.61 -11.02
CA SER A 34 -17.26 19.65 -12.04
C SER A 34 -16.14 18.70 -11.59
N ALA A 35 -15.40 19.03 -10.54
CA ALA A 35 -14.23 18.24 -10.13
C ALA A 35 -14.59 16.98 -9.33
N ILE A 36 -15.72 17.02 -8.62
CA ILE A 36 -16.20 15.96 -7.74
C ILE A 36 -17.64 15.58 -8.09
N ASP A 37 -17.92 14.28 -8.06
CA ASP A 37 -19.29 13.77 -8.16
C ASP A 37 -20.04 14.02 -6.85
N THR A 38 -20.75 15.13 -6.76
CA THR A 38 -21.43 15.55 -5.54
C THR A 38 -22.51 14.57 -5.08
N ALA A 39 -23.17 13.87 -6.01
CA ALA A 39 -24.17 12.86 -5.67
C ALA A 39 -23.55 11.62 -5.02
N TYR A 40 -22.34 11.27 -5.44
CA TYR A 40 -21.59 10.16 -4.88
C TYR A 40 -20.86 10.55 -3.57
N TRP A 41 -20.39 11.80 -3.48
CA TRP A 41 -19.56 12.30 -2.40
C TRP A 41 -20.23 12.29 -1.02
N THR A 42 -21.54 12.45 -0.97
CA THR A 42 -22.22 12.91 0.24
C THR A 42 -22.21 11.91 1.40
N GLU A 43 -22.18 10.60 1.18
CA GLU A 43 -22.39 9.64 2.28
C GLU A 43 -21.42 8.46 2.31
N GLN A 44 -20.62 8.25 1.25
CA GLN A 44 -19.88 7.00 1.10
C GLN A 44 -18.43 7.15 1.53
N LEU A 45 -18.04 6.34 2.53
CA LEU A 45 -16.68 6.27 3.03
C LEU A 45 -15.98 5.04 2.47
N TYR A 46 -14.84 5.26 1.83
CA TYR A 46 -13.95 4.19 1.40
C TYR A 46 -12.99 3.85 2.55
N CYS A 47 -12.87 2.56 2.86
CA CYS A 47 -11.99 2.07 3.91
C CYS A 47 -10.82 1.28 3.30
N SER A 48 -9.58 1.63 3.69
CA SER A 48 -8.35 0.93 3.34
C SER A 48 -7.42 0.85 4.55
N GLY A 49 -6.90 -0.33 4.84
CA GLY A 49 -6.13 -0.55 6.06
C GLY A 49 -6.96 -0.19 7.29
N ARG A 50 -6.44 0.65 8.15
CA ARG A 50 -7.13 1.18 9.34
C ARG A 50 -7.64 2.61 9.17
N TYR A 51 -7.78 3.07 7.93
CA TYR A 51 -8.21 4.42 7.59
C TYR A 51 -9.41 4.43 6.67
N GLN A 52 -10.14 5.52 6.70
CA GLN A 52 -11.27 5.79 5.84
C GLN A 52 -11.18 7.20 5.28
N LEU A 53 -11.71 7.39 4.09
CA LEU A 53 -11.78 8.68 3.40
C LEU A 53 -12.93 8.67 2.39
N ARG A 54 -13.22 9.83 1.80
CA ARG A 54 -14.17 9.94 0.69
C ARG A 54 -13.43 9.94 -0.63
N LEU A 55 -13.99 9.25 -1.63
CA LEU A 55 -13.46 9.27 -2.99
C LEU A 55 -14.15 10.36 -3.83
N PRO A 56 -13.48 10.96 -4.83
CA PRO A 56 -14.05 12.03 -5.64
C PRO A 56 -15.18 11.56 -6.56
N SER A 57 -15.24 10.26 -6.86
CA SER A 57 -16.34 9.59 -7.54
C SER A 57 -16.28 8.08 -7.27
N LYS A 58 -17.25 7.33 -7.80
CA LYS A 58 -17.29 5.87 -7.69
C LYS A 58 -15.96 5.28 -8.13
N ARG A 59 -15.50 4.26 -7.40
CA ARG A 59 -14.37 3.45 -7.81
C ARG A 59 -14.67 2.72 -9.12
N ARG A 60 -13.77 2.80 -10.06
CA ARG A 60 -13.81 2.07 -11.33
C ARG A 60 -13.05 0.75 -11.20
N HIS A 61 -11.79 0.87 -10.80
CA HIS A 61 -10.89 -0.24 -10.51
C HIS A 61 -10.19 0.00 -9.20
N GLY A 62 -9.56 -1.02 -8.70
CA GLY A 62 -8.70 -0.92 -7.53
C GLY A 62 -7.98 -2.21 -7.28
N SER A 63 -6.87 -2.12 -6.58
CA SER A 63 -6.12 -3.26 -6.09
C SER A 63 -5.83 -3.06 -4.60
N THR A 64 -5.66 -4.15 -3.90
CA THR A 64 -5.11 -4.14 -2.54
C THR A 64 -4.10 -5.25 -2.43
N HIS A 65 -2.90 -4.89 -2.03
CA HIS A 65 -1.88 -5.80 -1.54
C HIS A 65 -1.78 -5.61 -0.03
N LEU A 66 -1.75 -6.70 0.71
CA LEU A 66 -1.59 -6.69 2.16
C LEU A 66 -0.54 -7.72 2.55
N ASP A 67 0.48 -7.28 3.25
CA ASP A 67 1.31 -8.15 4.07
C ASP A 67 0.78 -8.14 5.50
N TYR A 68 0.47 -9.30 6.05
CA TYR A 68 -0.17 -9.42 7.34
C TYR A 68 0.36 -10.62 8.11
N ASN A 69 1.06 -10.38 9.21
CA ASN A 69 1.58 -11.43 10.09
C ASN A 69 2.37 -12.54 9.34
N GLY A 70 3.16 -12.14 8.33
CA GLY A 70 3.95 -13.04 7.49
C GLY A 70 3.18 -13.68 6.32
N TRP A 71 1.99 -13.18 6.01
CA TRP A 71 1.19 -13.56 4.85
C TRP A 71 1.13 -12.43 3.84
N SER A 72 1.25 -12.76 2.55
CA SER A 72 0.94 -11.84 1.46
C SER A 72 -0.47 -12.11 0.95
N VAL A 73 -1.30 -11.07 0.87
CA VAL A 73 -2.72 -11.18 0.50
C VAL A 73 -2.99 -10.29 -0.71
N MET A 74 -3.59 -10.88 -1.74
CA MET A 74 -4.06 -10.17 -2.93
C MET A 74 -5.52 -10.46 -3.19
N VAL A 75 -6.26 -9.48 -3.72
CA VAL A 75 -7.60 -9.67 -4.22
C VAL A 75 -7.58 -10.02 -5.70
N MET A 76 -8.35 -11.04 -6.09
CA MET A 76 -8.56 -11.44 -7.49
C MET A 76 -10.03 -11.27 -7.82
N PHE A 77 -10.34 -10.37 -8.75
CA PHE A 77 -11.71 -10.07 -9.12
C PHE A 77 -12.26 -11.10 -10.10
N ASN A 78 -13.47 -11.59 -9.81
CA ASN A 78 -14.21 -12.57 -10.63
C ASN A 78 -13.44 -13.86 -10.95
N ASP A 79 -12.58 -14.31 -10.05
CA ASP A 79 -11.58 -15.35 -10.33
C ASP A 79 -11.75 -16.63 -9.50
N TRP A 80 -12.73 -16.70 -8.58
CA TRP A 80 -12.89 -17.88 -7.74
C TRP A 80 -13.03 -19.17 -8.55
N ASN A 81 -13.91 -19.17 -9.55
CA ASN A 81 -14.16 -20.37 -10.37
C ASN A 81 -12.92 -20.77 -11.20
N ARG A 82 -12.13 -19.78 -11.66
CA ARG A 82 -10.86 -20.05 -12.34
C ARG A 82 -9.85 -20.68 -11.38
N ASN A 83 -9.70 -20.15 -10.18
CA ASN A 83 -8.78 -20.69 -9.17
C ASN A 83 -9.16 -22.13 -8.77
N VAL A 84 -10.45 -22.41 -8.54
CA VAL A 84 -10.91 -23.79 -8.25
C VAL A 84 -10.60 -24.73 -9.40
N ARG A 85 -10.79 -24.30 -10.65
CA ARG A 85 -10.43 -25.09 -11.83
C ARG A 85 -8.92 -25.35 -11.88
N ASN A 86 -8.11 -24.30 -11.74
CA ASN A 86 -6.65 -24.41 -11.76
C ASN A 86 -6.15 -25.37 -10.68
N ILE A 87 -6.63 -25.26 -9.43
CA ILE A 87 -6.28 -26.18 -8.34
C ILE A 87 -6.61 -27.63 -8.71
N ASN A 88 -7.74 -27.85 -9.39
CA ASN A 88 -8.15 -29.19 -9.82
C ASN A 88 -7.36 -29.71 -11.01
N GLU A 89 -6.95 -28.82 -11.93
CA GLU A 89 -6.14 -29.16 -13.12
C GLU A 89 -4.67 -29.40 -12.75
N PHE A 90 -4.10 -28.57 -11.88
CA PHE A 90 -2.69 -28.64 -11.43
C PHE A 90 -2.52 -29.44 -10.14
N LYS A 91 -3.07 -30.66 -10.09
CA LYS A 91 -2.98 -31.52 -8.90
C LYS A 91 -1.58 -32.05 -8.60
N THR A 92 -0.73 -32.15 -9.61
CA THR A 92 0.62 -32.72 -9.50
C THR A 92 1.72 -31.75 -9.87
N THR A 93 1.40 -30.72 -10.64
CA THR A 93 2.34 -29.68 -11.09
C THR A 93 1.74 -28.31 -10.77
N GLY A 94 2.53 -27.41 -10.21
CA GLY A 94 2.08 -26.04 -9.92
C GLY A 94 1.76 -25.23 -11.17
N GLU A 95 1.16 -24.06 -10.99
CA GLU A 95 0.69 -23.18 -12.07
C GLU A 95 1.80 -22.85 -13.10
N PHE A 96 3.04 -22.81 -12.68
CA PHE A 96 4.20 -22.50 -13.54
C PHE A 96 4.90 -23.73 -14.13
N GLY A 97 4.36 -24.92 -13.93
CA GLY A 97 4.87 -26.17 -14.54
C GLY A 97 6.18 -26.69 -13.95
N THR A 98 6.84 -25.92 -13.09
CA THR A 98 8.11 -26.30 -12.43
C THR A 98 7.93 -26.73 -10.98
N ASP A 99 6.82 -26.35 -10.35
CA ASP A 99 6.55 -26.68 -8.97
C ASP A 99 5.77 -28.00 -8.84
N ILE A 100 6.04 -28.72 -7.78
CA ILE A 100 5.34 -29.97 -7.43
C ILE A 100 4.28 -29.65 -6.39
N VAL A 101 3.01 -29.98 -6.68
CA VAL A 101 1.93 -29.93 -5.69
C VAL A 101 2.10 -31.07 -4.70
N VAL A 102 2.29 -30.72 -3.43
CA VAL A 102 2.52 -31.69 -2.34
C VAL A 102 1.28 -31.94 -1.50
N ASP A 103 0.37 -30.97 -1.41
CA ASP A 103 -0.88 -31.11 -0.67
C ASP A 103 -1.98 -30.18 -1.22
N THR A 104 -3.22 -30.63 -1.17
CA THR A 104 -4.40 -29.82 -1.50
C THR A 104 -5.53 -30.16 -0.55
N ARG A 105 -6.11 -29.15 0.12
CA ARG A 105 -7.16 -29.33 1.13
C ARG A 105 -8.34 -28.40 0.91
N THR A 106 -9.55 -28.93 1.03
CA THR A 106 -10.76 -28.10 1.19
C THR A 106 -10.90 -27.74 2.66
N LEU A 107 -10.70 -26.45 2.98
CA LEU A 107 -10.78 -25.95 4.35
C LEU A 107 -12.21 -25.61 4.76
N ILE A 108 -12.99 -25.04 3.83
CA ILE A 108 -14.43 -24.79 3.94
C ILE A 108 -15.04 -25.13 2.57
N PRO A 109 -16.00 -26.07 2.48
CA PRO A 109 -16.62 -26.44 1.22
C PRO A 109 -17.18 -25.23 0.47
N GLY A 110 -16.79 -25.06 -0.79
CA GLY A 110 -17.23 -23.97 -1.66
C GLY A 110 -16.74 -22.57 -1.31
N GLN A 111 -15.94 -22.41 -0.24
CA GLN A 111 -15.47 -21.10 0.24
C GLN A 111 -13.96 -20.99 0.41
N ALA A 112 -13.29 -22.02 0.93
CA ALA A 112 -11.85 -21.93 1.19
C ALA A 112 -11.13 -23.23 0.81
N MET A 113 -10.01 -23.07 0.09
CA MET A 113 -9.11 -24.15 -0.31
C MET A 113 -7.66 -23.76 -0.01
N MET A 114 -6.85 -24.75 0.29
CA MET A 114 -5.40 -24.61 0.45
C MET A 114 -4.68 -25.53 -0.53
N GLN A 115 -3.64 -25.02 -1.16
CA GLN A 115 -2.69 -25.80 -1.96
C GLN A 115 -1.27 -25.48 -1.48
N VAL A 116 -0.44 -26.49 -1.36
CA VAL A 116 0.97 -26.35 -1.03
C VAL A 116 1.81 -26.90 -2.17
N THR A 117 2.77 -26.11 -2.59
CA THR A 117 3.74 -26.49 -3.62
C THR A 117 5.16 -26.45 -3.07
N ARG A 118 6.07 -27.15 -3.71
CA ARG A 118 7.50 -27.01 -3.56
C ARG A 118 8.18 -26.88 -4.91
N GLY A 119 9.38 -26.36 -4.96
CA GLY A 119 10.18 -26.33 -6.19
C GLY A 119 10.35 -27.73 -6.78
N GLY A 120 10.34 -27.80 -8.11
CA GLY A 120 10.46 -29.05 -8.88
C GLY A 120 11.89 -29.59 -8.98
N PHE A 121 12.79 -29.18 -8.08
CA PHE A 121 14.16 -29.65 -7.96
C PHE A 121 14.31 -30.64 -6.79
N ASP A 122 15.32 -31.48 -6.86
CA ASP A 122 15.63 -32.44 -5.81
C ASP A 122 16.48 -31.81 -4.70
N TRP A 123 16.53 -32.48 -3.54
CA TRP A 123 17.34 -32.02 -2.40
C TRP A 123 18.83 -31.88 -2.74
N GLU A 124 19.31 -32.66 -3.70
CA GLU A 124 20.69 -32.67 -4.16
C GLU A 124 21.05 -31.44 -4.99
N ASP A 125 20.03 -30.76 -5.55
CA ASP A 125 20.18 -29.54 -6.34
C ASP A 125 20.21 -28.28 -5.47
N LEU A 126 19.92 -28.39 -4.17
CA LEU A 126 19.94 -27.27 -3.25
C LEU A 126 21.37 -26.83 -2.96
N VAL A 127 21.62 -25.57 -3.22
CA VAL A 127 22.91 -24.93 -2.93
C VAL A 127 22.83 -24.26 -1.56
N GLY A 128 23.52 -24.82 -0.56
CA GLY A 128 23.62 -24.26 0.78
C GLY A 128 22.72 -24.92 1.83
N ASP A 129 22.70 -24.33 3.02
CA ASP A 129 21.99 -24.85 4.21
C ASP A 129 20.52 -24.37 4.30
N ASP A 130 20.01 -23.64 3.31
CA ASP A 130 18.70 -22.98 3.40
C ASP A 130 17.52 -23.98 3.46
N GLY A 131 17.70 -25.19 2.91
CA GLY A 131 16.67 -26.22 2.89
C GLY A 131 15.68 -26.11 1.74
N MET A 132 14.70 -27.03 1.70
CA MET A 132 13.68 -27.11 0.65
C MET A 132 12.62 -26.02 0.84
N PRO A 133 12.43 -25.12 -0.14
CA PRO A 133 11.40 -24.09 -0.09
C PRO A 133 10.02 -24.66 -0.46
N TYR A 134 9.03 -24.19 0.25
CA TYR A 134 7.61 -24.46 0.01
C TYR A 134 6.84 -23.15 -0.09
N GLU A 135 5.79 -23.14 -0.91
CA GLU A 135 4.84 -22.06 -0.98
C GLU A 135 3.44 -22.60 -0.68
N ALA A 136 2.74 -21.94 0.22
CA ALA A 136 1.37 -22.27 0.58
C ALA A 136 0.42 -21.19 0.09
N TYR A 137 -0.62 -21.57 -0.62
CA TYR A 137 -1.68 -20.72 -1.13
C TYR A 137 -2.99 -21.07 -0.43
N LEU A 138 -3.63 -20.05 0.15
CA LEU A 138 -5.02 -20.12 0.58
C LEU A 138 -5.87 -19.31 -0.41
N TYR A 139 -6.87 -19.95 -0.99
CA TYR A 139 -7.89 -19.30 -1.81
C TYR A 139 -9.14 -19.15 -0.95
N PHE A 140 -9.60 -17.95 -0.77
CA PHE A 140 -10.79 -17.63 0.02
C PHE A 140 -11.79 -16.87 -0.83
N LYS A 141 -12.98 -17.44 -1.04
CA LYS A 141 -14.04 -16.84 -1.81
C LYS A 141 -14.66 -15.67 -1.09
N LEU A 142 -14.80 -14.58 -1.81
CA LEU A 142 -15.63 -13.43 -1.44
C LEU A 142 -16.99 -13.53 -2.13
N ASP A 143 -17.86 -12.55 -1.84
CA ASP A 143 -19.08 -12.38 -2.60
C ASP A 143 -18.77 -12.08 -4.07
N ASN A 144 -19.72 -12.32 -4.97
CA ASN A 144 -19.60 -12.03 -6.41
C ASN A 144 -18.48 -12.78 -7.18
N ASN A 145 -18.09 -13.98 -6.76
CA ASN A 145 -17.01 -14.74 -7.36
C ASN A 145 -15.60 -14.12 -7.27
N ASP A 146 -15.44 -13.06 -6.50
CA ASP A 146 -14.13 -12.54 -6.14
C ASP A 146 -13.45 -13.49 -5.15
N ALA A 147 -12.12 -13.47 -5.11
CA ALA A 147 -11.35 -14.30 -4.19
C ALA A 147 -10.16 -13.51 -3.61
N TYR A 148 -9.76 -13.87 -2.41
CA TYR A 148 -8.42 -13.61 -1.92
C TYR A 148 -7.51 -14.78 -2.22
N ILE A 149 -6.27 -14.45 -2.62
CA ILE A 149 -5.14 -15.36 -2.60
C ILE A 149 -4.23 -14.90 -1.47
N VAL A 150 -4.04 -15.80 -0.51
CA VAL A 150 -3.13 -15.58 0.62
C VAL A 150 -1.94 -16.52 0.45
N ARG A 151 -0.73 -15.96 0.47
CA ARG A 151 0.50 -16.71 0.28
C ARG A 151 1.39 -16.65 1.49
N SER A 152 2.10 -17.74 1.76
CA SER A 152 3.21 -17.76 2.69
C SER A 152 4.28 -18.73 2.24
N TYR A 153 5.51 -18.44 2.59
CA TYR A 153 6.66 -19.28 2.32
C TYR A 153 7.12 -19.96 3.62
N PHE A 154 7.57 -21.19 3.51
CA PHE A 154 8.23 -21.88 4.59
C PHE A 154 9.31 -22.81 4.05
N TYR A 155 10.21 -23.21 4.90
CA TYR A 155 11.35 -24.06 4.53
C TYR A 155 11.40 -25.27 5.44
N ILE A 156 11.79 -26.42 4.87
CA ILE A 156 12.26 -27.55 5.64
C ILE A 156 13.77 -27.47 5.63
N PRO A 157 14.45 -27.18 6.77
CA PRO A 157 15.88 -27.00 6.80
C PRO A 157 16.62 -28.25 6.34
N ALA A 158 17.70 -28.07 5.58
CA ALA A 158 18.62 -29.13 5.27
C ALA A 158 19.41 -29.55 6.52
N GLU A 159 19.82 -30.82 6.59
CA GLU A 159 20.74 -31.35 7.60
C GLU A 159 22.05 -31.70 6.92
N ASN A 160 23.11 -30.91 7.19
CA ASN A 160 24.41 -31.03 6.51
C ASN A 160 24.30 -30.97 4.97
N GLY A 161 23.49 -30.04 4.44
CA GLY A 161 23.27 -29.87 3.01
C GLY A 161 22.49 -31.01 2.34
N LYS A 162 21.78 -31.85 3.10
CA LYS A 162 20.99 -32.98 2.60
C LYS A 162 19.57 -32.97 3.18
N ALA A 163 18.69 -33.72 2.55
CA ALA A 163 17.39 -34.01 3.11
C ALA A 163 17.49 -34.62 4.50
N PRO A 164 16.78 -34.12 5.52
CA PRO A 164 16.66 -34.80 6.79
C PRO A 164 16.11 -36.23 6.61
N ALA A 165 16.56 -37.19 7.37
CA ALA A 165 16.09 -38.59 7.25
C ALA A 165 14.55 -38.74 7.35
N ASN A 166 13.91 -37.83 8.10
CA ASN A 166 12.45 -37.79 8.30
C ASN A 166 11.77 -36.64 7.58
N TRP A 167 12.32 -36.10 6.46
CA TRP A 167 11.84 -34.89 5.80
C TRP A 167 10.37 -34.95 5.43
N LYS A 168 9.83 -36.10 5.02
CA LYS A 168 8.39 -36.25 4.73
C LYS A 168 7.50 -36.07 5.95
N ALA A 169 7.96 -36.49 7.12
CA ALA A 169 7.23 -36.24 8.38
C ALA A 169 7.28 -34.75 8.75
N LYS A 170 8.45 -34.09 8.59
CA LYS A 170 8.60 -32.65 8.77
C LYS A 170 7.74 -31.85 7.79
N GLU A 171 7.66 -32.25 6.52
CA GLU A 171 6.77 -31.68 5.50
C GLU A 171 5.32 -31.71 5.97
N LYS A 172 4.81 -32.88 6.34
CA LYS A 172 3.44 -33.04 6.83
C LYS A 172 3.15 -32.16 8.07
N GLU A 173 4.08 -32.11 9.01
CA GLU A 173 3.95 -31.28 10.22
C GLU A 173 3.94 -29.79 9.86
N ALA A 174 4.82 -29.32 8.98
CA ALA A 174 4.89 -27.96 8.52
C ALA A 174 3.57 -27.55 7.81
N ILE A 175 3.05 -28.38 6.93
CA ILE A 175 1.77 -28.17 6.23
C ILE A 175 0.62 -28.05 7.24
N ASN A 176 0.55 -28.92 8.24
CA ASN A 176 -0.47 -28.85 9.29
C ASN A 176 -0.35 -27.56 10.13
N THR A 177 0.88 -27.13 10.39
CA THR A 177 1.16 -25.88 11.11
C THR A 177 0.70 -24.68 10.30
N ILE A 178 0.97 -24.64 9.00
CA ILE A 178 0.52 -23.60 8.07
C ILE A 178 -1.02 -23.59 7.99
N GLU A 179 -1.68 -24.73 7.85
CA GLU A 179 -3.15 -24.79 7.87
C GLU A 179 -3.73 -24.19 9.16
N LYS A 180 -3.19 -24.61 10.31
CA LYS A 180 -3.64 -24.07 11.61
C LYS A 180 -3.50 -22.56 11.66
N LYS A 181 -2.37 -22.03 11.17
CA LYS A 181 -2.11 -20.60 11.12
C LYS A 181 -3.08 -19.87 10.15
N PHE A 182 -3.36 -20.42 8.97
CA PHE A 182 -4.40 -19.91 8.06
C PHE A 182 -5.77 -19.80 8.74
N ARG A 183 -6.17 -20.85 9.43
CA ARG A 183 -7.46 -20.87 10.13
C ARG A 183 -7.53 -19.81 11.21
N GLN A 184 -6.45 -19.60 11.94
CA GLN A 184 -6.38 -18.59 13.02
C GLN A 184 -6.34 -17.16 12.50
N ASP A 185 -5.52 -16.90 11.46
CA ASP A 185 -5.26 -15.55 10.99
C ASP A 185 -6.34 -15.04 10.02
N PHE A 186 -6.90 -15.94 9.19
CA PHE A 186 -7.84 -15.53 8.14
C PHE A 186 -9.23 -16.14 8.28
N ILE A 187 -9.37 -17.47 8.37
CA ILE A 187 -10.70 -18.09 8.31
C ILE A 187 -11.60 -17.62 9.45
N SER A 188 -11.03 -17.40 10.64
CA SER A 188 -11.79 -16.91 11.79
C SER A 188 -12.08 -15.41 11.75
N GLY A 189 -11.19 -14.63 11.14
CA GLY A 189 -11.22 -13.15 11.18
C GLY A 189 -11.69 -12.49 9.89
N LEU A 190 -11.51 -13.14 8.73
CA LEU A 190 -11.85 -12.58 7.44
C LEU A 190 -13.36 -12.62 7.22
N LYS A 191 -13.93 -11.47 6.88
CA LYS A 191 -15.34 -11.27 6.56
C LYS A 191 -15.46 -10.56 5.22
N THR A 192 -16.49 -10.90 4.45
CA THR A 192 -16.91 -10.09 3.31
C THR A 192 -17.41 -8.73 3.79
N ARG A 193 -17.26 -7.71 2.97
CA ARG A 193 -17.62 -6.34 3.29
C ARG A 193 -18.12 -5.64 2.04
N GLN A 194 -19.22 -4.91 2.17
CA GLN A 194 -19.65 -4.00 1.11
C GLN A 194 -18.65 -2.84 0.95
N GLU A 195 -18.54 -2.28 -0.25
CA GLU A 195 -17.51 -1.29 -0.60
C GLU A 195 -17.45 -0.10 0.38
N PHE A 196 -18.63 0.37 0.84
CA PHE A 196 -18.75 1.55 1.70
C PHE A 196 -19.09 1.23 3.16
N GLU A 197 -19.17 -0.03 3.48
CA GLU A 197 -19.32 -0.46 4.86
C GLU A 197 -18.02 -0.18 5.62
N VAL A 198 -18.11 0.61 6.67
CA VAL A 198 -16.99 0.86 7.58
C VAL A 198 -17.20 0.00 8.83
N PRO A 199 -16.32 -0.95 9.09
CA PRO A 199 -16.41 -1.79 10.28
C PRO A 199 -16.37 -0.97 11.56
N ASN A 200 -17.12 -1.40 12.57
CA ASN A 200 -17.19 -0.76 13.90
C ASN A 200 -16.27 -1.42 14.94
N ARG A 201 -15.27 -2.15 14.48
CA ARG A 201 -14.30 -2.89 15.32
C ARG A 201 -12.89 -2.79 14.73
N HIS A 202 -11.91 -3.14 15.57
CA HIS A 202 -10.51 -3.21 15.15
C HIS A 202 -10.30 -4.20 14.01
N GLY A 203 -9.44 -3.83 13.07
CA GLY A 203 -9.05 -4.69 11.98
C GLY A 203 -8.57 -3.91 10.76
N ILE A 204 -8.41 -4.64 9.67
CA ILE A 204 -7.83 -4.15 8.42
C ILE A 204 -8.85 -4.25 7.30
N CYS A 205 -9.18 -3.11 6.69
CA CYS A 205 -10.04 -3.04 5.51
C CYS A 205 -9.25 -3.39 4.25
N LEU A 206 -9.83 -4.29 3.47
CA LEU A 206 -9.41 -4.64 2.12
C LEU A 206 -10.56 -4.38 1.15
N ILE A 207 -10.28 -4.35 -0.14
CA ILE A 207 -11.34 -4.29 -1.16
C ILE A 207 -12.20 -5.56 -1.06
N GLY A 208 -13.49 -5.38 -0.79
CA GLY A 208 -14.45 -6.48 -0.64
C GLY A 208 -14.37 -7.27 0.66
N GLY A 209 -13.45 -6.94 1.57
CA GLY A 209 -13.29 -7.68 2.83
C GLY A 209 -12.73 -6.87 4.00
N PHE A 210 -12.73 -7.54 5.14
CA PHE A 210 -12.23 -7.01 6.40
C PHE A 210 -11.61 -8.15 7.23
N ILE A 211 -10.41 -7.96 7.73
CA ILE A 211 -9.76 -8.86 8.67
C ILE A 211 -9.88 -8.25 10.07
N ALA A 212 -10.67 -8.89 10.94
CA ALA A 212 -10.75 -8.50 12.33
C ALA A 212 -9.46 -8.91 13.06
N ASP A 213 -8.83 -7.97 13.75
CA ASP A 213 -7.64 -8.24 14.57
C ASP A 213 -7.63 -7.38 15.85
N ASP A 214 -6.67 -7.65 16.73
CA ASP A 214 -6.49 -6.93 17.99
C ASP A 214 -5.58 -5.70 17.87
N GLY A 215 -5.19 -5.33 16.65
CA GLY A 215 -4.33 -4.20 16.39
C GLY A 215 -2.84 -4.42 16.62
N LYS A 216 -2.42 -5.63 17.04
CA LYS A 216 -1.04 -5.93 17.45
C LYS A 216 -0.21 -6.63 16.38
N LYS A 217 -0.87 -7.27 15.41
CA LYS A 217 -0.17 -7.99 14.35
C LYS A 217 0.46 -7.01 13.37
N PRO A 218 1.72 -7.26 12.93
CA PRO A 218 2.37 -6.44 11.93
C PRO A 218 1.60 -6.55 10.61
N PHE A 219 1.50 -5.43 9.92
CA PHE A 219 0.84 -5.38 8.62
C PHE A 219 1.36 -4.23 7.77
N GLU A 220 1.27 -4.42 6.47
CA GLU A 220 1.48 -3.39 5.47
C GLU A 220 0.37 -3.50 4.43
N VAL A 221 -0.33 -2.42 4.14
CA VAL A 221 -1.35 -2.38 3.11
C VAL A 221 -1.02 -1.32 2.07
N HIS A 222 -1.11 -1.71 0.80
CA HIS A 222 -1.03 -0.82 -0.33
C HIS A 222 -2.31 -0.98 -1.16
N SER A 223 -3.10 0.08 -1.23
CA SER A 223 -4.34 0.11 -2.01
C SER A 223 -4.26 1.17 -3.09
N THR A 224 -4.60 0.78 -4.31
CA THR A 224 -4.74 1.70 -5.45
C THR A 224 -6.21 1.78 -5.84
N VAL A 225 -6.68 2.99 -6.12
CA VAL A 225 -8.07 3.26 -6.52
C VAL A 225 -8.09 4.15 -7.75
N GLU A 226 -8.71 3.67 -8.81
CA GLU A 226 -9.07 4.46 -10.01
C GLU A 226 -10.52 4.89 -9.93
N PHE A 227 -10.85 6.05 -10.51
CA PHE A 227 -12.15 6.67 -10.39
C PHE A 227 -12.98 6.59 -11.69
N ALA A 228 -14.29 6.47 -11.58
CA ALA A 228 -15.18 6.39 -12.73
C ALA A 228 -15.28 7.70 -13.54
N LYS A 229 -15.25 8.85 -12.85
CA LYS A 229 -15.32 10.18 -13.49
C LYS A 229 -13.96 10.85 -13.67
N GLN A 230 -12.97 10.48 -12.86
CA GLN A 230 -11.59 10.96 -12.95
C GLN A 230 -10.68 9.82 -13.44
N HIS A 231 -11.04 9.14 -14.53
CA HIS A 231 -10.37 7.94 -15.07
C HIS A 231 -8.94 8.16 -15.56
N ASP A 232 -8.46 9.38 -15.51
CA ASP A 232 -7.10 9.82 -15.82
C ASP A 232 -6.25 10.00 -14.55
N MET A 233 -6.80 9.70 -13.39
CA MET A 233 -6.18 9.87 -12.08
C MET A 233 -6.41 8.67 -11.18
N SER A 234 -5.49 8.44 -10.24
CA SER A 234 -5.58 7.42 -9.20
C SER A 234 -5.26 7.98 -7.82
N LEU A 235 -5.68 7.25 -6.82
CA LEU A 235 -5.31 7.44 -5.43
C LEU A 235 -4.66 6.18 -4.91
N GLU A 236 -3.50 6.33 -4.29
CA GLU A 236 -2.81 5.26 -3.57
C GLU A 236 -2.81 5.58 -2.08
N ILE A 237 -3.01 4.54 -1.27
CA ILE A 237 -2.95 4.62 0.18
C ILE A 237 -2.03 3.50 0.64
N MET A 238 -0.94 3.89 1.29
CA MET A 238 -0.01 2.97 1.94
C MET A 238 -0.11 3.15 3.44
N HIS A 239 -0.23 2.05 4.17
CA HIS A 239 -0.39 2.08 5.61
C HIS A 239 0.24 0.84 6.23
N GLY A 240 1.11 1.00 7.22
CA GLY A 240 1.79 -0.10 7.90
C GLY A 240 3.21 0.26 8.34
N ASP A 241 4.00 -0.75 8.65
CA ASP A 241 5.37 -0.63 9.20
C ASP A 241 6.44 -0.33 8.13
N VAL A 242 6.07 0.29 7.02
CA VAL A 242 6.88 0.43 5.78
C VAL A 242 8.14 1.27 5.96
N LEU A 243 8.26 2.08 7.01
CA LEU A 243 9.45 2.90 7.22
C LEU A 243 10.33 2.36 8.33
N LYS A 244 11.58 2.14 7.97
CA LYS A 244 12.65 1.91 8.93
C LYS A 244 12.97 3.23 9.67
N ALA A 245 13.23 3.12 10.97
CA ALA A 245 13.71 4.26 11.75
C ALA A 245 14.94 4.89 11.06
N GLY A 246 14.90 6.22 10.88
CA GLY A 246 15.99 6.98 10.23
C GLY A 246 15.78 7.27 8.75
N GLU A 247 14.72 6.80 8.10
CA GLU A 247 14.41 7.22 6.75
C GLU A 247 14.05 8.71 6.67
N ALA A 248 14.43 9.35 5.56
CA ALA A 248 14.16 10.76 5.35
C ALA A 248 12.65 11.02 5.24
N THR A 249 12.15 12.06 5.90
CA THR A 249 10.77 12.52 5.78
C THR A 249 10.46 12.95 4.34
N LEU A 250 9.19 13.06 3.98
CA LEU A 250 8.74 13.38 2.62
C LEU A 250 9.45 14.64 2.05
N LEU A 251 9.57 15.69 2.84
CA LEU A 251 10.21 16.94 2.38
C LEU A 251 11.73 16.83 2.25
N LYS A 252 12.36 15.92 2.99
CA LYS A 252 13.81 15.67 2.92
C LYS A 252 14.20 14.66 1.84
N ARG A 253 13.24 13.90 1.30
CA ARG A 253 13.53 12.96 0.20
C ARG A 253 13.93 13.71 -1.05
N LYS A 254 15.11 13.37 -1.56
CA LYS A 254 15.55 13.87 -2.86
C LYS A 254 14.69 13.24 -3.96
N ILE A 255 14.39 14.02 -4.99
CA ILE A 255 13.83 13.47 -6.23
C ILE A 255 14.87 12.48 -6.79
N ASP A 256 14.41 11.28 -7.10
CA ASP A 256 15.25 10.16 -7.55
C ASP A 256 16.20 10.58 -8.69
N PRO A 257 17.52 10.48 -8.50
CA PRO A 257 18.48 10.84 -9.52
C PRO A 257 18.41 9.94 -10.78
N GLU A 258 17.86 8.72 -10.67
CA GLU A 258 17.69 7.81 -11.80
C GLU A 258 16.69 8.33 -12.85
N LYS A 259 15.77 9.24 -12.45
CA LYS A 259 14.84 9.88 -13.39
C LYS A 259 15.44 11.00 -14.22
N GLY A 260 16.75 11.17 -14.19
CA GLY A 260 17.54 12.03 -15.07
C GLY A 260 17.38 13.54 -14.85
N LEU A 261 18.41 14.29 -15.21
CA LEU A 261 18.47 15.76 -15.13
C LEU A 261 17.29 16.46 -15.82
N LEU A 262 16.78 15.90 -16.91
CA LEU A 262 15.65 16.44 -17.67
C LEU A 262 14.34 16.40 -16.88
N VAL A 263 14.05 15.31 -16.17
CA VAL A 263 12.83 15.22 -15.33
C VAL A 263 12.90 16.23 -14.19
N LYS A 264 14.07 16.38 -13.57
CA LYS A 264 14.30 17.38 -12.53
C LYS A 264 14.11 18.81 -13.03
N ALA A 265 14.60 19.13 -14.21
CA ALA A 265 14.46 20.46 -14.82
C ALA A 265 13.00 20.79 -15.22
N LEU A 266 12.19 19.76 -15.52
CA LEU A 266 10.80 19.90 -15.94
C LEU A 266 9.80 19.77 -14.76
N THR A 267 10.28 19.47 -13.56
CA THR A 267 9.42 19.33 -12.36
C THR A 267 9.24 20.66 -11.67
N HIS A 268 8.00 21.08 -11.52
CA HIS A 268 7.60 22.25 -10.78
C HIS A 268 6.92 21.85 -9.47
N THR A 269 7.39 22.41 -8.33
CA THR A 269 6.72 22.23 -7.04
C THR A 269 5.60 23.25 -6.94
N ILE A 270 4.35 22.78 -6.86
CA ILE A 270 3.16 23.62 -6.72
C ILE A 270 3.04 24.09 -5.27
N ARG A 271 3.13 23.14 -4.33
CA ARG A 271 3.00 23.37 -2.89
C ARG A 271 3.79 22.32 -2.11
N GLN A 272 4.45 22.72 -1.02
CA GLN A 272 5.06 21.80 -0.08
C GLN A 272 5.08 22.42 1.32
N GLY A 273 5.01 21.58 2.35
CA GLY A 273 5.07 22.02 3.73
C GLY A 273 4.42 21.04 4.69
N LYS A 274 4.27 21.47 5.94
CA LYS A 274 3.52 20.71 6.94
C LYS A 274 2.03 20.93 6.76
N ARG A 275 1.26 19.86 6.92
CA ARG A 275 -0.20 19.89 6.85
C ARG A 275 -0.82 18.91 7.83
N THR A 276 -1.65 19.44 8.74
CA THR A 276 -2.39 18.63 9.72
C THR A 276 -3.75 18.22 9.15
N ILE A 277 -4.06 16.92 9.21
CA ILE A 277 -5.32 16.32 8.72
C ILE A 277 -5.99 15.57 9.87
N ASN A 278 -7.17 16.02 10.30
CA ASN A 278 -7.92 15.42 11.39
C ASN A 278 -7.07 15.10 12.65
N GLY A 279 -6.22 16.04 13.05
CA GLY A 279 -5.31 15.90 14.19
C GLY A 279 -4.02 15.11 13.91
N MET A 280 -3.85 14.57 12.70
CA MET A 280 -2.62 13.92 12.28
C MET A 280 -1.69 14.94 11.63
N SER A 281 -0.56 15.24 12.28
CA SER A 281 0.50 16.06 11.68
C SER A 281 1.19 15.30 10.56
N GLY A 282 1.50 15.98 9.46
CA GLY A 282 2.16 15.36 8.32
C GLY A 282 2.85 16.37 7.42
N GLU A 283 3.55 15.86 6.41
CA GLU A 283 4.20 16.63 5.36
C GLU A 283 3.46 16.45 4.04
N GLU A 284 3.30 17.53 3.29
CA GLU A 284 2.68 17.56 1.97
C GLU A 284 3.70 18.00 0.92
N LYS A 285 3.67 17.37 -0.25
CA LYS A 285 4.48 17.76 -1.40
C LYS A 285 3.69 17.53 -2.69
N LEU A 286 3.40 18.61 -3.39
CA LEU A 286 2.63 18.61 -4.64
C LEU A 286 3.54 19.04 -5.78
N VAL A 287 3.67 18.19 -6.80
CA VAL A 287 4.54 18.45 -7.94
C VAL A 287 3.77 18.27 -9.25
N LYS A 288 4.20 19.06 -10.26
CA LYS A 288 3.79 18.96 -11.65
C LYS A 288 5.01 18.79 -12.52
N TRP A 289 4.92 17.97 -13.56
CA TRP A 289 5.94 17.89 -14.58
C TRP A 289 5.33 17.89 -15.99
N GLY A 290 6.11 17.89 -17.02
CA GLY A 290 5.69 18.12 -18.40
C GLY A 290 4.40 17.41 -18.79
N GLY A 291 3.52 18.10 -19.55
CA GLY A 291 2.30 17.55 -20.10
C GLY A 291 1.13 17.41 -19.11
N ASN A 292 0.97 18.32 -18.18
CA ASN A 292 -0.10 18.26 -17.16
C ASN A 292 -0.13 16.95 -16.38
N LYS A 293 1.04 16.47 -15.97
CA LYS A 293 1.19 15.35 -15.06
C LYS A 293 1.35 15.88 -13.65
N TYR A 294 0.61 15.29 -12.72
CA TYR A 294 0.59 15.70 -11.33
C TYR A 294 0.90 14.51 -10.43
N MET A 295 1.62 14.75 -9.33
CA MET A 295 1.83 13.81 -8.26
C MET A 295 1.78 14.55 -6.94
N PHE A 296 0.83 14.22 -6.11
CA PHE A 296 0.56 14.84 -4.83
C PHE A 296 0.73 13.81 -3.74
N PHE A 297 1.49 14.17 -2.72
CA PHE A 297 1.81 13.31 -1.60
C PHE A 297 1.41 13.98 -0.29
N TRP A 298 0.90 13.21 0.61
CA TRP A 298 0.82 13.53 2.03
C TRP A 298 1.27 12.33 2.84
N GLU A 299 2.11 12.57 3.86
CA GLU A 299 2.66 11.55 4.72
C GLU A 299 2.60 12.01 6.17
N ARG A 300 2.11 11.16 7.07
CA ARG A 300 2.02 11.44 8.49
C ARG A 300 3.42 11.51 9.11
N ASP A 301 3.67 12.55 9.92
CA ASP A 301 4.90 12.70 10.70
C ASP A 301 4.98 11.65 11.82
N GLY A 302 6.08 10.91 11.88
CA GLY A 302 6.47 10.10 13.04
C GLY A 302 5.42 9.10 13.54
N GLY A 303 4.45 8.75 12.72
CA GLY A 303 3.38 7.85 13.11
C GLY A 303 3.78 6.38 13.01
N ASP A 304 3.47 5.60 14.05
CA ASP A 304 3.45 4.17 14.02
C ASP A 304 1.98 3.73 14.16
N PRO A 305 1.40 3.03 13.20
CA PRO A 305 1.95 2.76 11.87
C PRO A 305 1.97 4.01 10.96
N ARG A 306 2.88 4.02 9.99
CA ARG A 306 2.96 5.07 8.96
C ARG A 306 1.75 5.06 8.06
N ILE A 307 1.33 6.23 7.62
CA ILE A 307 0.36 6.37 6.52
C ILE A 307 0.87 7.37 5.50
N MET A 308 0.77 7.01 4.22
CA MET A 308 1.02 7.87 3.08
C MET A 308 -0.16 7.82 2.12
N MET A 309 -0.56 8.99 1.63
CA MET A 309 -1.46 9.13 0.49
C MET A 309 -0.71 9.70 -0.70
N GLN A 310 -0.93 9.10 -1.86
CA GLN A 310 -0.46 9.60 -3.14
C GLN A 310 -1.66 9.77 -4.08
N PHE A 311 -1.74 10.89 -4.76
CA PHE A 311 -2.74 11.16 -5.78
C PHE A 311 -2.04 11.61 -7.05
N GLY A 312 -2.30 10.98 -8.17
CA GLY A 312 -1.53 11.23 -9.38
C GLY A 312 -2.27 10.96 -10.67
N THR A 313 -1.63 11.38 -11.77
CA THR A 313 -2.11 11.12 -13.12
C THR A 313 -1.62 9.77 -13.63
N GLU A 314 -2.56 8.92 -14.05
CA GLU A 314 -2.29 7.58 -14.58
C GLU A 314 -1.79 7.60 -16.03
N LYS A 315 -2.26 8.56 -16.83
CA LYS A 315 -1.96 8.55 -18.26
C LYS A 315 -0.57 9.09 -18.57
N LYS A 316 0.10 8.45 -19.52
CA LYS A 316 1.40 8.88 -20.03
C LYS A 316 1.38 10.34 -20.51
N ASP A 317 0.29 10.79 -21.08
CA ASP A 317 0.12 12.15 -21.63
C ASP A 317 -0.40 13.15 -20.58
N GLY A 318 -0.61 12.71 -19.33
CA GLY A 318 -1.17 13.52 -18.25
C GLY A 318 -2.69 13.64 -18.32
N THR A 319 -3.23 14.66 -17.63
CA THR A 319 -4.67 14.94 -17.56
C THR A 319 -5.05 16.14 -18.44
N LYS A 320 -6.32 16.16 -18.89
CA LYS A 320 -6.91 17.34 -19.53
C LYS A 320 -7.46 18.37 -18.51
N ARG A 321 -7.42 18.03 -17.22
CA ARG A 321 -7.87 18.90 -16.14
C ARG A 321 -6.89 20.03 -15.93
N SER A 322 -7.43 21.19 -15.58
CA SER A 322 -6.61 22.32 -15.12
C SER A 322 -5.95 21.99 -13.77
N GLU A 323 -4.89 22.67 -13.46
CA GLU A 323 -4.21 22.56 -12.16
C GLU A 323 -5.17 22.88 -11.01
N ALA A 324 -6.02 23.89 -11.16
CA ALA A 324 -7.02 24.24 -10.17
C ALA A 324 -8.01 23.11 -9.88
N GLU A 325 -8.45 22.37 -10.91
CA GLU A 325 -9.34 21.22 -10.74
C GLU A 325 -8.64 20.05 -10.02
N VAL A 326 -7.39 19.78 -10.36
CA VAL A 326 -6.61 18.70 -9.71
C VAL A 326 -6.35 19.05 -8.25
N LEU A 327 -5.99 20.30 -7.95
CA LEU A 327 -5.82 20.79 -6.58
C LEU A 327 -7.14 20.74 -5.80
N ALA A 328 -8.26 21.13 -6.42
CA ALA A 328 -9.58 21.07 -5.78
C ALA A 328 -9.97 19.64 -5.39
N ILE A 329 -9.67 18.64 -6.22
CA ILE A 329 -9.88 17.22 -5.88
C ILE A 329 -9.05 16.85 -4.66
N TRP A 330 -7.76 17.13 -4.70
CA TRP A 330 -6.85 16.81 -3.58
C TRP A 330 -7.25 17.48 -2.27
N ASP A 331 -7.51 18.79 -2.33
CA ASP A 331 -7.85 19.59 -1.16
C ASP A 331 -9.24 19.25 -0.58
N THR A 332 -10.06 18.55 -1.35
CA THR A 332 -11.34 18.03 -0.87
C THR A 332 -11.22 16.61 -0.33
N VAL A 333 -10.45 15.74 -1.01
CA VAL A 333 -10.31 14.31 -0.63
C VAL A 333 -9.45 14.17 0.61
N LEU A 334 -8.25 14.75 0.62
CA LEU A 334 -7.28 14.57 1.71
C LEU A 334 -7.82 14.92 3.10
N PRO A 335 -8.55 16.03 3.33
CA PRO A 335 -9.08 16.34 4.66
C PRO A 335 -10.11 15.36 5.19
N THR A 336 -10.61 14.44 4.35
CA THR A 336 -11.56 13.40 4.79
C THR A 336 -10.88 12.15 5.34
N LEU A 337 -9.55 12.04 5.16
CA LEU A 337 -8.76 10.95 5.71
C LEU A 337 -8.81 10.95 7.24
N LYS A 338 -9.27 9.87 7.82
CA LYS A 338 -9.31 9.68 9.28
C LYS A 338 -9.20 8.22 9.64
N PRO A 339 -8.74 7.87 10.87
CA PRO A 339 -8.79 6.51 11.36
C PRO A 339 -10.22 5.96 11.32
N VAL A 340 -10.37 4.66 11.03
CA VAL A 340 -11.60 3.92 11.32
C VAL A 340 -11.79 3.99 12.84
N LYS A 341 -13.02 4.21 13.32
CA LYS A 341 -13.29 4.22 14.77
C LYS A 341 -12.88 2.87 15.32
N GLN A 342 -12.00 2.91 16.28
CA GLN A 342 -11.53 1.77 17.04
C GLN A 342 -12.39 1.59 18.28
#